data_e1658e9fb67a2a13838d7a379351a431
#
_entry.id   e1658e9fb67a2a13838d7a379351a431
#
_cell.length_a   1.000
_cell.length_b   1.000
_cell.length_c   1.000
_cell.angle_alpha   90.00
_cell.angle_beta   90.00
_cell.angle_gamma   90.00
#
_symmetry.space_group_name_H-M   'P 1'
#
loop_
_entity.id
_entity.type
_entity.pdbx_description
1 polymer ?
#
loop_
_entity_poly.entity_id
_entity_poly.type
_entity_poly.pdbx_seq_one_letter_code
_entity_poly.pdbx_strand_id
1 'polypeptide(L)'
;METISSNDKHTTKDYIAFFDLDKTLTNSISGKALATAAFRKGLLSNWKLLNAAVLSIEFRLRLRDQLKTIDAMVSWVKGIPEKSIDDLCTEVFNEVLFPSVYKDAISEIELHKAKNAKVVILSSAFTTICRQMAENLNIDDIICS
;
A
#
# COMPACT_ATOMS: atom_id res chain seq x y z
N MET A 1 -7.39 -39.97 -30.78
CA MET A 1 -6.91 -39.99 -29.40
C MET A 1 -5.80 -38.93 -29.32
N GLU A 2 -6.22 -37.66 -29.10
CA GLU A 2 -5.31 -36.52 -29.07
C GLU A 2 -4.94 -36.23 -27.61
N THR A 3 -3.67 -36.39 -27.31
CA THR A 3 -3.07 -36.02 -26.05
C THR A 3 -2.82 -34.52 -26.03
N ILE A 4 -3.66 -33.78 -25.27
CA ILE A 4 -3.44 -32.35 -24.98
C ILE A 4 -2.31 -32.28 -23.96
N SER A 5 -1.12 -31.98 -24.43
CA SER A 5 0.03 -31.63 -23.61
C SER A 5 -0.16 -30.19 -23.12
N SER A 6 -0.74 -30.04 -21.94
CA SER A 6 -0.71 -28.77 -21.20
C SER A 6 0.70 -28.57 -20.66
N ASN A 7 1.51 -27.84 -21.40
CA ASN A 7 2.85 -27.44 -21.00
C ASN A 7 2.74 -26.17 -20.14
N ASP A 8 2.12 -26.29 -18.94
CA ASP A 8 2.23 -25.31 -17.87
C ASP A 8 3.68 -25.37 -17.36
N LYS A 9 4.54 -24.58 -17.98
CA LYS A 9 5.83 -24.24 -17.37
C LYS A 9 5.56 -23.42 -16.12
N HIS A 10 5.29 -24.07 -15.00
CA HIS A 10 5.51 -23.52 -13.67
C HIS A 10 7.00 -23.16 -13.56
N THR A 11 7.34 -21.94 -13.95
CA THR A 11 8.66 -21.39 -13.65
C THR A 11 8.70 -21.20 -12.14
N THR A 12 9.27 -22.17 -11.43
CA THR A 12 9.51 -22.07 -9.98
C THR A 12 10.41 -20.89 -9.74
N LYS A 13 9.93 -19.93 -8.94
CA LYS A 13 10.73 -18.80 -8.48
C LYS A 13 11.71 -19.28 -7.42
N ASP A 14 12.95 -18.79 -7.46
CA ASP A 14 14.02 -19.26 -6.57
C ASP A 14 13.84 -18.77 -5.13
N TYR A 15 13.25 -17.58 -4.94
CA TYR A 15 12.96 -16.98 -3.65
C TYR A 15 11.90 -15.88 -3.76
N ILE A 16 11.45 -15.36 -2.62
CA ILE A 16 10.50 -14.24 -2.55
C ILE A 16 11.23 -13.02 -1.98
N ALA A 17 11.14 -11.89 -2.68
CA ALA A 17 11.60 -10.59 -2.21
C ALA A 17 10.40 -9.76 -1.77
N PHE A 18 10.37 -9.37 -0.50
CA PHE A 18 9.31 -8.54 0.06
C PHE A 18 9.75 -7.08 0.11
N PHE A 19 8.86 -6.20 -0.31
CA PHE A 19 9.03 -4.75 -0.22
C PHE A 19 7.88 -4.13 0.56
N ASP A 20 8.19 -3.29 1.54
CA ASP A 20 7.19 -2.40 2.14
C ASP A 20 6.92 -1.21 1.22
N LEU A 21 5.77 -0.57 1.40
CA LEU A 21 5.35 0.58 0.58
C LEU A 21 5.88 1.90 1.13
N ASP A 22 5.46 2.24 2.36
CA ASP A 22 5.67 3.55 2.96
C ASP A 22 7.14 3.76 3.38
N LYS A 23 7.79 4.80 2.84
CA LYS A 23 9.20 5.08 3.09
C LYS A 23 10.19 4.01 2.61
N THR A 24 9.70 3.01 1.88
CA THR A 24 10.51 1.96 1.25
C THR A 24 10.42 2.02 -0.26
N LEU A 25 9.24 1.78 -0.86
CA LEU A 25 9.04 2.01 -2.29
C LEU A 25 8.82 3.48 -2.62
N THR A 26 8.15 4.23 -1.73
CA THR A 26 7.86 5.66 -1.90
C THR A 26 8.47 6.52 -0.79
N ASN A 27 8.74 7.78 -1.10
CA ASN A 27 9.13 8.79 -0.08
C ASN A 27 7.93 9.34 0.70
N SER A 28 6.75 8.78 0.53
CA SER A 28 5.52 9.24 1.16
C SER A 28 5.02 8.23 2.20
N ILE A 29 4.04 8.63 2.98
CA ILE A 29 3.28 7.78 3.90
C ILE A 29 1.84 7.77 3.41
N SER A 30 1.37 6.61 2.94
CA SER A 30 0.07 6.43 2.30
C SER A 30 -1.10 6.86 3.19
N GLY A 31 -1.10 6.46 4.46
CA GLY A 31 -2.13 6.83 5.42
C GLY A 31 -2.20 8.34 5.67
N LYS A 32 -1.06 9.04 5.72
CA LYS A 32 -1.01 10.49 5.87
C LYS A 32 -1.55 11.20 4.61
N ALA A 33 -1.16 10.73 3.44
CA ALA A 33 -1.61 11.28 2.16
C ALA A 33 -3.13 11.13 2.01
N LEU A 34 -3.68 9.94 2.33
CA LEU A 34 -5.13 9.67 2.32
C LEU A 34 -5.88 10.55 3.31
N ALA A 35 -5.42 10.67 4.56
CA ALA A 35 -6.06 11.52 5.56
C ALA A 35 -6.09 12.98 5.12
N THR A 36 -5.00 13.48 4.53
CA THR A 36 -4.91 14.85 3.99
C THR A 36 -5.89 15.06 2.84
N ALA A 37 -5.97 14.14 1.90
CA ALA A 37 -6.88 14.21 0.76
C ALA A 37 -8.36 14.11 1.21
N ALA A 38 -8.67 13.20 2.14
CA ALA A 38 -9.99 13.05 2.73
C ALA A 38 -10.44 14.33 3.47
N PHE A 39 -9.52 14.97 4.18
CA PHE A 39 -9.80 16.25 4.82
C PHE A 39 -10.11 17.35 3.80
N ARG A 40 -9.29 17.49 2.76
CA ARG A 40 -9.53 18.49 1.67
C ARG A 40 -10.87 18.29 0.98
N LYS A 41 -11.33 17.03 0.86
CA LYS A 41 -12.64 16.69 0.27
C LYS A 41 -13.82 16.78 1.25
N GLY A 42 -13.59 17.15 2.51
CA GLY A 42 -14.63 17.25 3.53
C GLY A 42 -15.16 15.87 4.01
N LEU A 43 -14.47 14.78 3.67
CA LEU A 43 -14.79 13.42 4.16
C LEU A 43 -14.34 13.22 5.61
N LEU A 44 -13.38 14.02 6.08
CA LEU A 44 -12.89 14.06 7.45
C LEU A 44 -13.22 15.40 8.10
N SER A 45 -13.88 15.36 9.25
CA SER A 45 -14.05 16.58 10.08
C SER A 45 -12.76 16.93 10.82
N ASN A 46 -12.62 18.22 11.17
CA ASN A 46 -11.47 18.72 11.95
C ASN A 46 -11.19 17.90 13.22
N TRP A 47 -12.27 17.45 13.89
CA TRP A 47 -12.17 16.63 15.10
C TRP A 47 -11.62 15.23 14.84
N LYS A 48 -12.04 14.59 13.76
CA LYS A 48 -11.52 13.28 13.35
C LYS A 48 -10.04 13.37 12.95
N LEU A 49 -9.65 14.46 12.28
CA LEU A 49 -8.25 14.70 11.90
C LEU A 49 -7.37 14.92 13.13
N LEU A 50 -7.85 15.70 14.11
CA LEU A 50 -7.13 15.94 15.38
C LEU A 50 -6.94 14.62 16.14
N ASN A 51 -7.98 13.79 16.25
CA ASN A 51 -7.87 12.47 16.87
C ASN A 51 -6.87 11.56 16.15
N ALA A 52 -6.86 11.55 14.82
CA ALA A 52 -5.90 10.77 14.03
C ALA A 52 -4.45 11.25 14.27
N ALA A 53 -4.24 12.56 14.40
CA ALA A 53 -2.93 13.13 14.73
C ALA A 53 -2.46 12.73 16.12
N VAL A 54 -3.34 12.82 17.12
CA VAL A 54 -3.05 12.40 18.51
C VAL A 54 -2.70 10.91 18.57
N LEU A 55 -3.49 10.07 17.90
CA LEU A 55 -3.24 8.63 17.82
C LEU A 55 -1.90 8.30 17.15
N SER A 56 -1.51 9.06 16.12
CA SER A 56 -0.21 8.89 15.46
C SER A 56 0.96 9.23 16.40
N ILE A 57 0.79 10.22 17.27
CA ILE A 57 1.79 10.57 18.29
C ILE A 57 1.87 9.48 19.38
N GLU A 58 0.72 9.02 19.89
CA GLU A 58 0.66 7.92 20.87
C GLU A 58 1.31 6.64 20.33
N PHE A 59 1.09 6.33 19.05
CA PHE A 59 1.73 5.20 18.38
C PHE A 59 3.27 5.34 18.33
N ARG A 60 3.77 6.52 17.94
CA ARG A 60 5.23 6.80 17.91
C ARG A 60 5.87 6.70 19.30
N LEU A 61 5.15 7.08 20.34
CA LEU A 61 5.61 7.02 21.74
C LEU A 61 5.41 5.64 22.39
N ARG A 62 4.84 4.67 21.67
CA ARG A 62 4.50 3.32 22.17
C ARG A 62 3.65 3.33 23.45
N LEU A 63 2.78 4.32 23.60
CA LEU A 63 1.93 4.49 24.78
C LEU A 63 0.68 3.62 24.77
N ARG A 64 0.36 2.96 23.63
CA ARG A 64 -0.82 2.10 23.46
C ARG A 64 -0.51 0.78 22.81
N ASP A 65 -1.45 -0.18 23.01
CA ASP A 65 -1.50 -1.45 22.28
C ASP A 65 -1.60 -1.19 20.75
N GLN A 66 -0.67 -1.77 19.98
CA GLN A 66 -0.53 -1.50 18.55
C GLN A 66 -1.80 -1.82 17.75
N LEU A 67 -2.50 -2.91 18.10
CA LEU A 67 -3.72 -3.32 17.41
C LEU A 67 -4.87 -2.32 17.58
N LYS A 68 -5.07 -1.81 18.80
CA LYS A 68 -6.10 -0.80 19.10
C LYS A 68 -5.82 0.54 18.43
N THR A 69 -4.56 0.86 18.21
CA THR A 69 -4.15 2.08 17.53
C THR A 69 -4.43 2.01 16.02
N ILE A 70 -4.17 0.87 15.40
CA ILE A 70 -4.47 0.66 13.97
C ILE A 70 -5.99 0.77 13.74
N ASP A 71 -6.82 0.09 14.55
CA ASP A 71 -8.29 0.19 14.45
C ASP A 71 -8.78 1.63 14.59
N ALA A 72 -8.19 2.41 15.49
CA ALA A 72 -8.55 3.81 15.67
C ALA A 72 -8.10 4.68 14.48
N MET A 73 -6.92 4.40 13.90
CA MET A 73 -6.41 5.14 12.74
C MET A 73 -7.26 4.93 11.48
N VAL A 74 -7.86 3.76 11.29
CA VAL A 74 -8.74 3.48 10.15
C VAL A 74 -10.23 3.74 10.45
N SER A 75 -10.58 4.07 11.68
CA SER A 75 -11.97 4.27 12.10
C SER A 75 -12.69 5.39 11.34
N TRP A 76 -11.96 6.34 10.76
CA TRP A 76 -12.52 7.43 9.98
C TRP A 76 -13.17 6.98 8.68
N VAL A 77 -12.76 5.83 8.15
CA VAL A 77 -13.30 5.22 6.93
C VAL A 77 -14.73 4.68 7.14
N LYS A 78 -15.09 4.38 8.40
CA LYS A 78 -16.41 3.83 8.73
C LYS A 78 -17.54 4.77 8.29
N GLY A 79 -18.47 4.22 7.49
CA GLY A 79 -19.62 4.96 6.96
C GLY A 79 -19.35 5.72 5.65
N ILE A 80 -18.12 5.68 5.12
CA ILE A 80 -17.80 6.20 3.80
C ILE A 80 -18.02 5.07 2.78
N PRO A 81 -18.75 5.31 1.67
CA PRO A 81 -18.92 4.30 0.62
C PRO A 81 -17.57 3.81 0.09
N GLU A 82 -17.43 2.49 -0.11
CA GLU A 82 -16.20 1.85 -0.59
C GLU A 82 -15.68 2.53 -1.88
N LYS A 83 -16.59 2.78 -2.84
CA LYS A 83 -16.23 3.50 -4.07
C LYS A 83 -15.56 4.85 -3.82
N SER A 84 -16.03 5.60 -2.83
CA SER A 84 -15.43 6.91 -2.50
C SER A 84 -14.03 6.77 -1.90
N ILE A 85 -13.76 5.69 -1.18
CA ILE A 85 -12.43 5.36 -0.67
C ILE A 85 -11.52 4.93 -1.81
N ASP A 86 -11.98 4.10 -2.73
CA ASP A 86 -11.21 3.67 -3.91
C ASP A 86 -10.87 4.84 -4.82
N ASP A 87 -11.83 5.74 -5.08
CA ASP A 87 -11.60 6.96 -5.85
C ASP A 87 -10.55 7.85 -5.17
N LEU A 88 -10.61 7.97 -3.84
CA LEU A 88 -9.62 8.71 -3.05
C LEU A 88 -8.23 8.05 -3.08
N CYS A 89 -8.17 6.73 -2.95
CA CYS A 89 -6.92 5.96 -3.06
C CYS A 89 -6.28 6.16 -4.44
N THR A 90 -7.07 6.14 -5.51
CA THR A 90 -6.60 6.34 -6.88
C THR A 90 -6.05 7.75 -7.08
N GLU A 91 -6.73 8.78 -6.58
CA GLU A 91 -6.26 10.16 -6.62
C GLU A 91 -4.93 10.32 -5.88
N VAL A 92 -4.87 9.85 -4.63
CA VAL A 92 -3.65 9.93 -3.81
C VAL A 92 -2.50 9.13 -4.42
N PHE A 93 -2.80 7.97 -5.03
CA PHE A 93 -1.80 7.19 -5.75
C PHE A 93 -1.18 8.02 -6.89
N ASN A 94 -2.02 8.59 -7.76
CA ASN A 94 -1.55 9.32 -8.93
C ASN A 94 -0.86 10.64 -8.58
N GLU A 95 -1.36 11.38 -7.60
CA GLU A 95 -0.87 12.72 -7.28
C GLU A 95 0.31 12.73 -6.31
N VAL A 96 0.41 11.74 -5.43
CA VAL A 96 1.36 11.77 -4.30
C VAL A 96 2.27 10.55 -4.27
N LEU A 97 1.72 9.32 -4.31
CA LEU A 97 2.52 8.14 -4.04
C LEU A 97 3.39 7.74 -5.22
N PHE A 98 2.80 7.60 -6.40
CA PHE A 98 3.54 7.19 -7.59
C PHE A 98 4.63 8.18 -8.01
N PRO A 99 4.39 9.51 -8.00
CA PRO A 99 5.46 10.48 -8.26
C PRO A 99 6.59 10.48 -7.23
N SER A 100 6.35 9.92 -6.03
CA SER A 100 7.34 9.84 -4.95
C SER A 100 8.07 8.50 -4.87
N VAL A 101 7.91 7.62 -5.85
CA VAL A 101 8.62 6.32 -5.92
C VAL A 101 10.12 6.57 -6.06
N TYR A 102 10.90 5.87 -5.23
CA TYR A 102 12.36 5.94 -5.28
C TYR A 102 12.89 5.21 -6.53
N LYS A 103 13.80 5.86 -7.25
CA LYS A 103 14.48 5.24 -8.40
C LYS A 103 15.28 4.00 -7.98
N ASP A 104 15.90 4.05 -6.81
CA ASP A 104 16.66 2.93 -6.26
C ASP A 104 15.76 1.74 -5.96
N ALA A 105 14.53 1.97 -5.49
CA ALA A 105 13.56 0.90 -5.27
C ALA A 105 13.17 0.19 -6.58
N ILE A 106 12.99 0.95 -7.68
CA ILE A 106 12.74 0.37 -9.01
C ILE A 106 13.93 -0.50 -9.43
N SER A 107 15.16 -0.01 -9.24
CA SER A 107 16.38 -0.75 -9.59
C SER A 107 16.51 -2.04 -8.78
N GLU A 108 16.17 -2.02 -7.49
CA GLU A 108 16.18 -3.22 -6.63
C GLU A 108 15.11 -4.24 -7.05
N ILE A 109 13.89 -3.79 -7.40
CA ILE A 109 12.85 -4.66 -7.94
C ILE A 109 13.37 -5.39 -9.19
N GLU A 110 13.95 -4.66 -10.15
CA GLU A 110 14.48 -5.24 -11.37
C GLU A 110 15.64 -6.21 -11.11
N LEU A 111 16.52 -5.88 -10.15
CA LEU A 111 17.62 -6.76 -9.73
C LEU A 111 17.10 -8.10 -9.18
N HIS A 112 16.07 -8.07 -8.33
CA HIS A 112 15.45 -9.27 -7.77
C HIS A 112 14.75 -10.10 -8.85
N LYS A 113 14.04 -9.46 -9.78
CA LYS A 113 13.43 -10.13 -10.93
C LYS A 113 14.45 -10.81 -11.83
N ALA A 114 15.57 -10.12 -12.11
CA ALA A 114 16.67 -10.69 -12.90
C ALA A 114 17.29 -11.94 -12.24
N LYS A 115 17.19 -12.05 -10.92
CA LYS A 115 17.59 -13.22 -10.13
C LYS A 115 16.46 -14.24 -9.95
N ASN A 116 15.43 -14.20 -10.77
CA ASN A 116 14.27 -15.09 -10.72
C ASN A 116 13.49 -15.08 -9.39
N ALA A 117 13.48 -13.94 -8.66
CA ALA A 117 12.65 -13.79 -7.48
C ALA A 117 11.17 -13.58 -7.81
N LYS A 118 10.26 -14.03 -6.94
CA LYS A 118 8.91 -13.51 -6.85
C LYS A 118 8.96 -12.22 -6.02
N VAL A 119 8.58 -11.08 -6.59
CA VAL A 119 8.55 -9.80 -5.88
C VAL A 119 7.17 -9.56 -5.33
N VAL A 120 7.06 -9.21 -4.05
CA VAL A 120 5.79 -9.06 -3.32
C VAL A 120 5.79 -7.77 -2.51
N ILE A 121 4.72 -6.98 -2.60
CA ILE A 121 4.49 -5.88 -1.65
C ILE A 121 3.89 -6.46 -0.37
N LEU A 122 4.51 -6.16 0.77
CA LEU A 122 3.98 -6.48 2.10
C LEU A 122 3.81 -5.18 2.88
N SER A 123 2.56 -4.72 3.04
CA SER A 123 2.28 -3.42 3.63
C SER A 123 0.94 -3.38 4.38
N SER A 124 0.81 -2.46 5.32
CA SER A 124 -0.47 -2.12 5.97
C SER A 124 -1.27 -1.04 5.22
N ALA A 125 -0.84 -0.64 4.02
CA ALA A 125 -1.56 0.30 3.20
C ALA A 125 -2.83 -0.34 2.59
N PHE A 126 -3.78 0.50 2.16
CA PHE A 126 -5.00 0.04 1.50
C PHE A 126 -4.70 -0.82 0.27
N THR A 127 -5.43 -1.91 0.13
CA THR A 127 -5.28 -2.87 -0.98
C THR A 127 -5.32 -2.19 -2.35
N THR A 128 -6.22 -1.22 -2.55
CA THR A 128 -6.32 -0.44 -3.80
C THR A 128 -5.00 0.26 -4.15
N ILE A 129 -4.32 0.85 -3.17
CA ILE A 129 -3.01 1.51 -3.38
C ILE A 129 -1.94 0.48 -3.71
N CYS A 130 -1.87 -0.61 -2.93
CA CYS A 130 -0.87 -1.67 -3.16
C CYS A 130 -1.02 -2.30 -4.54
N ARG A 131 -2.25 -2.53 -4.98
CA ARG A 131 -2.56 -3.09 -6.31
C ARG A 131 -2.08 -2.16 -7.42
N GLN A 132 -2.43 -0.88 -7.35
CA GLN A 132 -1.99 0.11 -8.34
C GLN A 132 -0.46 0.23 -8.38
N MET A 133 0.21 0.17 -7.22
CA MET A 133 1.66 0.17 -7.15
C MET A 133 2.25 -1.08 -7.80
N ALA A 134 1.70 -2.25 -7.51
CA ALA A 134 2.16 -3.51 -8.08
C ALA A 134 1.99 -3.54 -9.61
N GLU A 135 0.86 -3.08 -10.13
CA GLU A 135 0.59 -2.98 -11.56
C GLU A 135 1.59 -2.04 -12.26
N ASN A 136 1.83 -0.84 -11.69
CA ASN A 136 2.71 0.15 -12.31
C ASN A 136 4.20 -0.20 -12.22
N LEU A 137 4.63 -0.95 -11.18
CA LEU A 137 6.01 -1.43 -11.03
C LEU A 137 6.18 -2.88 -11.47
N ASN A 138 5.14 -3.47 -12.08
CA ASN A 138 5.14 -4.87 -12.54
C ASN A 138 5.56 -5.85 -11.43
N ILE A 139 5.08 -5.67 -10.22
CA ILE A 139 5.32 -6.54 -9.06
C ILE A 139 4.36 -7.73 -9.10
N ASP A 140 4.84 -8.92 -8.71
CA ASP A 140 4.14 -10.19 -8.94
C ASP A 140 2.91 -10.37 -8.03
N ASP A 141 2.94 -9.84 -6.78
CA ASP A 141 1.87 -10.09 -5.81
C ASP A 141 1.83 -9.03 -4.71
N ILE A 142 0.74 -9.00 -3.93
CA ILE A 142 0.55 -8.09 -2.79
C ILE A 142 0.01 -8.83 -1.57
N ILE A 143 0.47 -8.44 -0.38
CA ILE A 143 -0.07 -8.83 0.93
C ILE A 143 -0.33 -7.52 1.67
N CYS A 144 -1.60 -7.09 1.70
CA CYS A 144 -2.01 -5.79 2.25
C CYS A 144 -3.28 -5.94 3.10
N SER A 145 -3.59 -4.93 3.88
CA SER A 145 -4.81 -4.87 4.71
C SER A 145 -5.97 -4.15 4.02
#